data_8fc3de48bc4c9e98d0cc0366be46203c
#
_entry.id   8fc3de48bc4c9e98d0cc0366be46203c
#
_cell.length_a   1.000
_cell.length_b   1.000
_cell.length_c   1.000
_cell.angle_alpha   90.00
_cell.angle_beta   90.00
_cell.angle_gamma   90.00
#
_symmetry.space_group_name_H-M   'P 1'
#
loop_
_entity.id
_entity.type
_entity.pdbx_description
1 polymer ?
#
loop_
_entity_poly.entity_id
_entity_poly.type
_entity_poly.pdbx_seq_one_letter_code
_entity_poly.pdbx_strand_id
1 'polypeptide(L)'
;RVILFDCENTFFLEKLFLKNEYFILSTRYNNFKKIFVNISLLKYFILNYDKNLSLKQNYLLSIIFLINPKLLVTYTDISTDFYRLSKFMYKKIKCISIQRGARGDLFYNTDKERKNVFIPFLFSFGEYEQKIFRLKKTRANIINPVGSISLYYANKLIKKKKLKKNKYDICLISEPHGKNSSDFSQVKNFADSVGKIAEFTHKLCEEEGLKLIFTGEGEKNSIAGINEIKFYKRYLNKFSISQDRRNIYPSYQNIFQSKLIIGLNSTMLRESIGLNKKVLYCNLSGSNLIAAPVPNTIMELKTDSYKIFKNRVLYLLSLSTKDYFKKLNIKKEFMMISPEKTFFLIKKSLKHLSI
;
A
#
# COMPACT_ATOMS: atom_id res chain seq x y z
N ARG A 1 -20.32 -18.98 -0.94
CA ARG A 1 -20.36 -17.68 -1.64
C ARG A 1 -19.42 -16.72 -0.95
N VAL A 2 -18.75 -15.87 -1.75
CA VAL A 2 -17.81 -14.83 -1.30
C VAL A 2 -18.29 -13.48 -1.83
N ILE A 3 -18.17 -12.42 -1.05
CA ILE A 3 -18.34 -11.04 -1.56
C ILE A 3 -16.97 -10.36 -1.55
N LEU A 4 -16.57 -9.86 -2.71
CA LEU A 4 -15.46 -8.90 -2.86
C LEU A 4 -16.03 -7.49 -2.68
N PHE A 5 -15.73 -6.91 -1.52
CA PHE A 5 -16.26 -5.62 -1.11
C PHE A 5 -15.36 -4.50 -1.60
N ASP A 6 -15.94 -3.52 -2.25
CA ASP A 6 -15.27 -2.41 -2.91
C ASP A 6 -14.44 -2.84 -4.13
N CYS A 7 -14.90 -2.50 -5.32
CA CYS A 7 -14.38 -3.02 -6.59
C CYS A 7 -13.00 -2.49 -7.03
N GLU A 8 -12.34 -1.64 -6.24
CA GLU A 8 -11.03 -1.13 -6.62
C GLU A 8 -9.96 -2.22 -6.51
N ASN A 9 -9.33 -2.54 -7.67
CA ASN A 9 -8.28 -3.57 -7.78
C ASN A 9 -8.72 -4.99 -7.37
N THR A 10 -10.01 -5.31 -7.46
CA THR A 10 -10.52 -6.65 -7.16
C THR A 10 -9.90 -7.74 -8.00
N PHE A 11 -9.38 -7.42 -9.19
CA PHE A 11 -8.73 -8.39 -10.08
C PHE A 11 -7.60 -9.19 -9.40
N PHE A 12 -6.98 -8.65 -8.34
CA PHE A 12 -6.03 -9.41 -7.53
C PHE A 12 -6.73 -10.45 -6.67
N LEU A 13 -7.91 -10.10 -6.14
CA LEU A 13 -8.70 -10.99 -5.28
C LEU A 13 -9.45 -12.05 -6.09
N GLU A 14 -9.94 -11.69 -7.27
CA GLU A 14 -10.67 -12.61 -8.16
C GLU A 14 -9.85 -13.86 -8.50
N LYS A 15 -8.52 -13.74 -8.55
CA LYS A 15 -7.62 -14.87 -8.78
C LYS A 15 -7.48 -15.83 -7.58
N LEU A 16 -8.02 -15.48 -6.42
CA LEU A 16 -8.04 -16.32 -5.23
C LEU A 16 -9.24 -17.26 -5.22
N PHE A 17 -10.31 -16.94 -5.94
CA PHE A 17 -11.59 -17.64 -5.95
C PHE A 17 -11.97 -18.10 -7.35
N LEU A 18 -12.84 -19.10 -7.47
CA LEU A 18 -13.42 -19.49 -8.74
C LEU A 18 -14.47 -18.45 -9.18
N LYS A 19 -14.62 -18.23 -10.47
CA LYS A 19 -15.46 -17.18 -11.04
C LYS A 19 -16.93 -17.23 -10.62
N ASN A 20 -17.44 -18.41 -10.34
CA ASN A 20 -18.83 -18.68 -9.91
C ASN A 20 -19.01 -18.64 -8.39
N GLU A 21 -17.95 -18.43 -7.61
CA GLU A 21 -18.00 -18.45 -6.14
C GLU A 21 -18.10 -17.08 -5.51
N TYR A 22 -17.86 -16.00 -6.27
CA TYR A 22 -17.83 -14.65 -5.72
C TYR A 22 -18.76 -13.67 -6.44
N PHE A 23 -19.16 -12.65 -5.69
CA PHE A 23 -19.85 -11.45 -6.17
C PHE A 23 -18.99 -10.23 -5.88
N ILE A 24 -18.99 -9.24 -6.77
CA ILE A 24 -18.34 -7.96 -6.55
C ILE A 24 -19.38 -6.94 -6.10
N LEU A 25 -19.24 -6.43 -4.89
CA LEU A 25 -20.09 -5.38 -4.35
C LEU A 25 -19.36 -4.03 -4.43
N SER A 26 -19.70 -3.26 -5.48
CA SER A 26 -19.15 -1.91 -5.65
C SER A 26 -19.76 -0.94 -4.64
N THR A 27 -18.93 -0.18 -3.94
CA THR A 27 -19.37 0.77 -2.92
C THR A 27 -19.03 2.22 -3.25
N ARG A 28 -18.29 2.47 -4.34
CA ARG A 28 -17.85 3.82 -4.72
C ARG A 28 -18.83 4.49 -5.68
N TYR A 29 -19.03 5.79 -5.48
CA TYR A 29 -20.00 6.61 -6.17
C TYR A 29 -19.94 6.49 -7.70
N ASN A 30 -18.76 6.45 -8.29
CA ASN A 30 -18.58 6.37 -9.75
C ASN A 30 -19.03 5.02 -10.35
N ASN A 31 -19.19 4.00 -9.52
CA ASN A 31 -19.60 2.65 -9.93
C ASN A 31 -21.01 2.30 -9.43
N PHE A 32 -21.64 3.16 -8.64
CA PHE A 32 -22.99 2.99 -8.11
C PHE A 32 -24.01 3.48 -9.15
N LYS A 33 -24.03 2.83 -10.33
CA LYS A 33 -24.88 3.26 -11.44
C LYS A 33 -26.35 2.86 -11.29
N LYS A 34 -26.67 1.89 -10.43
CA LYS A 34 -28.04 1.39 -10.26
C LYS A 34 -28.27 0.98 -8.81
N ILE A 35 -29.38 1.40 -8.25
CA ILE A 35 -29.90 0.93 -6.98
C ILE A 35 -30.88 -0.22 -7.30
N PHE A 36 -30.62 -1.42 -6.77
CA PHE A 36 -31.55 -2.51 -6.88
C PHE A 36 -32.56 -2.43 -5.75
N VAL A 37 -33.83 -2.52 -6.08
CA VAL A 37 -34.91 -2.60 -5.10
C VAL A 37 -35.81 -3.77 -5.48
N ASN A 38 -36.00 -4.68 -4.53
CA ASN A 38 -37.00 -5.73 -4.63
C ASN A 38 -37.57 -6.00 -3.22
N ILE A 39 -38.67 -6.74 -3.17
CA ILE A 39 -39.41 -7.02 -1.93
C ILE A 39 -38.50 -7.71 -0.89
N SER A 40 -37.68 -8.68 -1.31
CA SER A 40 -36.77 -9.39 -0.42
C SER A 40 -35.70 -8.44 0.16
N LEU A 41 -35.14 -7.56 -0.65
CA LEU A 41 -34.14 -6.57 -0.19
C LEU A 41 -34.77 -5.58 0.78
N LEU A 42 -36.00 -5.12 0.49
CA LEU A 42 -36.74 -4.22 1.37
C LEU A 42 -37.02 -4.89 2.72
N LYS A 43 -37.43 -6.16 2.72
CA LYS A 43 -37.59 -6.95 3.95
C LYS A 43 -36.31 -7.01 4.77
N TYR A 44 -35.16 -7.34 4.14
CA TYR A 44 -33.87 -7.35 4.83
C TYR A 44 -33.45 -5.97 5.31
N PHE A 45 -33.76 -4.91 4.57
CA PHE A 45 -33.49 -3.54 4.95
C PHE A 45 -34.25 -3.16 6.24
N ILE A 46 -35.54 -3.45 6.32
CA ILE A 46 -36.37 -3.15 7.50
C ILE A 46 -35.90 -3.99 8.70
N LEU A 47 -35.70 -5.29 8.52
CA LEU A 47 -35.33 -6.22 9.60
C LEU A 47 -33.94 -5.96 10.20
N ASN A 48 -33.00 -5.41 9.42
CA ASN A 48 -31.62 -5.22 9.85
C ASN A 48 -31.23 -3.74 9.93
N TYR A 49 -32.21 -2.82 9.90
CA TYR A 49 -31.95 -1.40 9.98
C TYR A 49 -31.31 -1.04 11.31
N ASP A 50 -30.17 -0.35 11.27
CA ASP A 50 -29.48 0.20 12.43
C ASP A 50 -29.32 1.70 12.28
N LYS A 51 -29.84 2.45 13.27
CA LYS A 51 -29.76 3.93 13.30
C LYS A 51 -28.35 4.51 13.39
N ASN A 52 -27.38 3.69 13.81
CA ASN A 52 -25.97 4.09 13.88
C ASN A 52 -25.23 3.94 12.52
N LEU A 53 -25.88 3.34 11.52
CA LEU A 53 -25.37 3.23 10.17
C LEU A 53 -26.04 4.27 9.27
N SER A 54 -25.29 4.76 8.27
CA SER A 54 -25.89 5.59 7.23
C SER A 54 -26.88 4.78 6.39
N LEU A 55 -27.79 5.48 5.68
CA LEU A 55 -28.74 4.85 4.75
C LEU A 55 -28.01 3.92 3.73
N LYS A 56 -26.88 4.41 3.18
CA LYS A 56 -26.01 3.63 2.28
C LYS A 56 -25.49 2.37 2.96
N GLN A 57 -25.02 2.46 4.20
CA GLN A 57 -24.50 1.32 4.94
C GLN A 57 -25.60 0.29 5.27
N ASN A 58 -26.79 0.75 5.65
CA ASN A 58 -27.95 -0.12 5.86
C ASN A 58 -28.35 -0.84 4.57
N TYR A 59 -28.34 -0.16 3.44
CA TYR A 59 -28.59 -0.76 2.12
C TYR A 59 -27.55 -1.83 1.77
N LEU A 60 -26.26 -1.54 1.95
CA LEU A 60 -25.18 -2.51 1.71
C LEU A 60 -25.30 -3.72 2.65
N LEU A 61 -25.64 -3.52 3.92
CA LEU A 61 -25.87 -4.56 4.90
C LEU A 61 -27.00 -5.50 4.45
N SER A 62 -28.09 -4.93 3.93
CA SER A 62 -29.24 -5.67 3.43
C SER A 62 -28.89 -6.55 2.22
N ILE A 63 -28.08 -6.04 1.29
CA ILE A 63 -27.57 -6.81 0.16
C ILE A 63 -26.70 -7.97 0.65
N ILE A 64 -25.83 -7.72 1.61
CA ILE A 64 -24.93 -8.75 2.14
C ILE A 64 -25.76 -9.87 2.81
N PHE A 65 -26.75 -9.53 3.63
CA PHE A 65 -27.61 -10.54 4.25
C PHE A 65 -28.50 -11.29 3.23
N LEU A 66 -28.96 -10.61 2.17
CA LEU A 66 -29.74 -11.26 1.10
C LEU A 66 -28.86 -12.30 0.35
N ILE A 67 -27.59 -11.99 0.06
CA ILE A 67 -26.65 -12.91 -0.58
C ILE A 67 -26.25 -14.05 0.36
N ASN A 68 -26.20 -13.77 1.67
CA ASN A 68 -25.75 -14.67 2.73
C ASN A 68 -24.40 -15.33 2.44
N PRO A 69 -23.32 -14.53 2.31
CA PRO A 69 -22.00 -15.06 2.01
C PRO A 69 -21.36 -15.70 3.25
N LYS A 70 -20.45 -16.65 3.04
CA LYS A 70 -19.58 -17.16 4.11
C LYS A 70 -18.43 -16.21 4.41
N LEU A 71 -18.04 -15.41 3.41
CA LEU A 71 -16.85 -14.56 3.44
C LEU A 71 -17.11 -13.21 2.78
N LEU A 72 -16.70 -12.15 3.46
CA LEU A 72 -16.61 -10.78 2.95
C LEU A 72 -15.15 -10.36 2.95
N VAL A 73 -14.60 -10.01 1.78
CA VAL A 73 -13.18 -9.62 1.63
C VAL A 73 -13.08 -8.25 1.01
N THR A 74 -12.21 -7.39 1.56
CA THR A 74 -11.82 -6.13 0.92
C THR A 74 -10.32 -6.08 0.67
N TYR A 75 -9.92 -5.47 -0.45
CA TYR A 75 -8.55 -5.05 -0.75
C TYR A 75 -8.34 -3.56 -0.49
N THR A 76 -9.39 -2.87 -0.07
CA THR A 76 -9.35 -1.46 0.33
C THR A 76 -9.28 -1.39 1.85
N ASP A 77 -8.08 -1.63 2.39
CA ASP A 77 -7.79 -1.68 3.84
C ASP A 77 -7.96 -0.34 4.59
N ILE A 78 -8.55 0.65 3.92
CA ILE A 78 -8.93 1.95 4.47
C ILE A 78 -10.46 2.20 4.39
N SER A 79 -11.23 1.20 3.99
CA SER A 79 -12.70 1.35 3.83
C SER A 79 -13.42 1.43 5.17
N THR A 80 -13.85 2.63 5.54
CA THR A 80 -14.65 2.85 6.76
C THR A 80 -15.99 2.12 6.69
N ASP A 81 -16.62 2.06 5.52
CA ASP A 81 -17.86 1.30 5.31
C ASP A 81 -17.66 -0.19 5.60
N PHE A 82 -16.57 -0.80 5.09
CA PHE A 82 -16.27 -2.19 5.37
C PHE A 82 -16.12 -2.45 6.87
N TYR A 83 -15.39 -1.60 7.57
CA TYR A 83 -15.13 -1.79 8.99
C TYR A 83 -16.37 -1.60 9.86
N ARG A 84 -17.18 -0.58 9.56
CA ARG A 84 -18.46 -0.37 10.25
C ARG A 84 -19.39 -1.58 10.06
N LEU A 85 -19.57 -2.05 8.82
CA LEU A 85 -20.39 -3.20 8.52
C LEU A 85 -19.84 -4.49 9.15
N SER A 86 -18.53 -4.69 9.13
CA SER A 86 -17.90 -5.86 9.76
C SER A 86 -18.24 -6.00 11.23
N LYS A 87 -18.38 -4.89 11.96
CA LYS A 87 -18.75 -4.89 13.39
C LYS A 87 -20.11 -5.58 13.64
N PHE A 88 -21.04 -5.47 12.69
CA PHE A 88 -22.37 -6.09 12.80
C PHE A 88 -22.39 -7.56 12.35
N MET A 89 -21.49 -7.90 11.43
CA MET A 89 -21.56 -9.19 10.71
C MET A 89 -20.54 -10.23 11.17
N TYR A 90 -19.43 -9.83 11.82
CA TYR A 90 -18.25 -10.70 12.02
C TYR A 90 -18.54 -12.02 12.78
N LYS A 91 -19.62 -12.08 13.57
CA LYS A 91 -20.03 -13.31 14.26
C LYS A 91 -20.68 -14.32 13.31
N LYS A 92 -21.32 -13.86 12.22
CA LYS A 92 -22.03 -14.69 11.23
C LYS A 92 -21.24 -14.86 9.94
N ILE A 93 -20.53 -13.82 9.52
CA ILE A 93 -19.81 -13.76 8.24
C ILE A 93 -18.35 -13.47 8.55
N LYS A 94 -17.43 -14.25 7.99
CA LYS A 94 -15.99 -13.96 8.10
C LYS A 94 -15.65 -12.71 7.30
N CYS A 95 -15.12 -11.67 7.96
CA CYS A 95 -14.79 -10.39 7.34
C CYS A 95 -13.28 -10.20 7.33
N ILE A 96 -12.66 -10.20 6.15
CA ILE A 96 -11.21 -10.11 5.96
C ILE A 96 -10.86 -8.82 5.25
N SER A 97 -9.95 -8.06 5.83
CA SER A 97 -9.28 -6.95 5.17
C SER A 97 -7.89 -7.38 4.73
N ILE A 98 -7.55 -7.16 3.47
CA ILE A 98 -6.21 -7.45 2.94
C ILE A 98 -5.49 -6.12 2.75
N GLN A 99 -4.32 -5.99 3.36
CA GLN A 99 -3.53 -4.77 3.30
C GLN A 99 -3.08 -4.48 1.87
N ARG A 100 -3.37 -3.26 1.42
CA ARG A 100 -2.98 -2.75 0.11
C ARG A 100 -1.83 -1.75 0.18
N GLY A 101 -1.77 -0.97 1.27
CA GLY A 101 -0.79 0.09 1.43
C GLY A 101 0.00 -0.01 2.73
N ALA A 102 1.21 0.56 2.74
CA ALA A 102 1.93 0.76 3.98
C ALA A 102 1.12 1.71 4.88
N ARG A 103 0.99 1.34 6.16
CA ARG A 103 0.27 2.12 7.15
C ARG A 103 1.23 2.50 8.26
N GLY A 104 1.32 3.77 8.53
CA GLY A 104 2.15 4.34 9.59
C GLY A 104 1.34 5.26 10.49
N ASP A 105 2.03 6.06 11.28
CA ASP A 105 1.44 6.96 12.25
C ASP A 105 0.53 8.01 11.60
N LEU A 106 0.87 8.48 10.41
CA LEU A 106 0.03 9.40 9.65
C LEU A 106 -1.38 8.85 9.46
N PHE A 107 -1.48 7.58 9.05
CA PHE A 107 -2.76 6.92 8.81
C PHE A 107 -3.61 6.78 10.09
N TYR A 108 -2.98 6.44 11.22
CA TYR A 108 -3.72 6.15 12.46
C TYR A 108 -3.98 7.39 13.33
N ASN A 109 -3.22 8.47 13.16
CA ASN A 109 -3.34 9.66 14.02
C ASN A 109 -4.19 10.76 13.41
N THR A 110 -4.37 10.80 12.09
CA THR A 110 -5.00 11.93 11.40
C THR A 110 -6.52 11.83 11.30
N ASP A 111 -7.08 10.65 11.45
CA ASP A 111 -8.52 10.42 11.25
C ASP A 111 -9.17 9.87 12.51
N LYS A 112 -10.04 10.67 13.14
CA LYS A 112 -10.81 10.26 14.33
C LYS A 112 -11.68 9.02 14.05
N GLU A 113 -12.20 8.89 12.83
CA GLU A 113 -13.01 7.74 12.44
C GLU A 113 -12.17 6.47 12.37
N ARG A 114 -10.91 6.58 11.93
CA ARG A 114 -9.99 5.43 11.78
C ARG A 114 -9.44 4.92 13.12
N LYS A 115 -9.39 5.77 14.15
CA LYS A 115 -8.96 5.35 15.52
C LYS A 115 -9.83 4.28 16.15
N ASN A 116 -11.10 4.21 15.76
CA ASN A 116 -12.10 3.29 16.33
C ASN A 116 -12.51 2.17 15.40
N VAL A 117 -11.68 1.85 14.41
CA VAL A 117 -11.97 0.82 13.42
C VAL A 117 -11.92 -0.57 14.04
N PHE A 118 -12.93 -1.37 13.78
CA PHE A 118 -12.96 -2.77 14.14
C PHE A 118 -12.59 -3.63 12.92
N ILE A 119 -11.45 -4.31 13.00
CA ILE A 119 -10.95 -5.19 11.95
C ILE A 119 -10.98 -6.62 12.46
N PRO A 120 -11.93 -7.48 12.03
CA PRO A 120 -12.01 -8.86 12.49
C PRO A 120 -10.76 -9.66 12.14
N PHE A 121 -10.38 -9.64 10.84
CA PHE A 121 -9.18 -10.31 10.33
C PHE A 121 -8.45 -9.36 9.38
N LEU A 122 -7.15 -9.18 9.63
CA LEU A 122 -6.24 -8.43 8.75
C LEU A 122 -5.18 -9.37 8.18
N PHE A 123 -5.09 -9.42 6.86
CA PHE A 123 -3.98 -10.02 6.15
C PHE A 123 -2.95 -8.93 5.86
N SER A 124 -1.83 -8.93 6.59
CA SER A 124 -0.85 -7.86 6.61
C SER A 124 0.38 -8.16 5.77
N PHE A 125 1.18 -7.13 5.50
CA PHE A 125 2.44 -7.26 4.77
C PHE A 125 3.49 -8.06 5.54
N GLY A 126 3.54 -7.88 6.86
CA GLY A 126 4.50 -8.52 7.75
C GLY A 126 4.06 -8.46 9.21
N GLU A 127 4.92 -8.90 10.10
CA GLU A 127 4.68 -8.84 11.55
C GLU A 127 4.74 -7.42 12.11
N TYR A 128 5.30 -6.47 11.37
CA TYR A 128 5.38 -5.06 11.74
C TYR A 128 3.99 -4.49 12.06
N GLU A 129 2.97 -4.87 11.29
CA GLU A 129 1.59 -4.44 11.53
C GLU A 129 1.08 -4.88 12.88
N GLN A 130 1.41 -6.08 13.35
CA GLN A 130 1.03 -6.53 14.69
C GLN A 130 1.59 -5.60 15.77
N LYS A 131 2.86 -5.18 15.62
CA LYS A 131 3.49 -4.22 16.54
C LYS A 131 2.76 -2.87 16.52
N ILE A 132 2.49 -2.32 15.33
CA ILE A 132 1.81 -1.03 15.18
C ILE A 132 0.40 -1.07 15.76
N PHE A 133 -0.40 -2.10 15.45
CA PHE A 133 -1.76 -2.23 15.95
C PHE A 133 -1.79 -2.36 17.49
N ARG A 134 -0.84 -3.08 18.09
CA ARG A 134 -0.71 -3.16 19.56
C ARG A 134 -0.38 -1.81 20.18
N LEU A 135 0.60 -1.09 19.63
CA LEU A 135 1.03 0.22 20.14
C LEU A 135 -0.08 1.27 20.05
N LYS A 136 -0.90 1.22 19.00
CA LYS A 136 -1.98 2.18 18.75
C LYS A 136 -3.32 1.79 19.37
N LYS A 137 -3.38 0.68 20.13
CA LYS A 137 -4.61 0.12 20.70
C LYS A 137 -5.73 -0.08 19.66
N THR A 138 -5.38 -0.29 18.41
CA THR A 138 -6.33 -0.51 17.32
C THR A 138 -6.95 -1.90 17.48
N ARG A 139 -8.25 -2.01 17.27
CA ARG A 139 -9.00 -3.26 17.47
C ARG A 139 -8.94 -4.16 16.23
N ALA A 140 -7.76 -4.71 15.95
CA ALA A 140 -7.64 -5.84 15.03
C ALA A 140 -7.62 -7.14 15.87
N ASN A 141 -8.60 -8.03 15.66
CA ASN A 141 -8.69 -9.26 16.43
C ASN A 141 -7.59 -10.23 16.04
N ILE A 142 -7.41 -10.46 14.76
CA ILE A 142 -6.43 -11.40 14.22
C ILE A 142 -5.67 -10.71 13.09
N ILE A 143 -4.35 -10.74 13.17
CA ILE A 143 -3.46 -10.21 12.13
C ILE A 143 -2.59 -11.36 11.63
N ASN A 144 -2.75 -11.71 10.36
CA ASN A 144 -1.98 -12.76 9.68
C ASN A 144 -0.98 -12.13 8.70
N PRO A 145 0.33 -12.24 8.93
CA PRO A 145 1.34 -11.80 7.99
C PRO A 145 1.32 -12.71 6.76
N VAL A 146 0.92 -12.16 5.62
CA VAL A 146 0.82 -12.91 4.36
C VAL A 146 1.65 -12.30 3.22
N GLY A 147 2.02 -11.02 3.32
CA GLY A 147 2.71 -10.27 2.27
C GLY A 147 1.76 -9.48 1.37
N SER A 148 2.32 -8.89 0.32
CA SER A 148 1.59 -8.09 -0.67
C SER A 148 1.16 -8.93 -1.87
N ILE A 149 -0.14 -8.93 -2.17
CA ILE A 149 -0.68 -9.62 -3.35
C ILE A 149 -0.18 -8.97 -4.64
N SER A 150 -0.15 -7.64 -4.71
CA SER A 150 0.36 -6.91 -5.87
C SER A 150 1.81 -7.26 -6.14
N LEU A 151 2.63 -7.31 -5.10
CA LEU A 151 4.03 -7.70 -5.20
C LEU A 151 4.20 -9.16 -5.66
N TYR A 152 3.36 -10.07 -5.19
CA TYR A 152 3.37 -11.47 -5.64
C TYR A 152 3.18 -11.56 -7.16
N TYR A 153 2.16 -10.90 -7.71
CA TYR A 153 1.91 -10.93 -9.15
C TYR A 153 3.00 -10.22 -9.94
N ALA A 154 3.51 -9.09 -9.45
CA ALA A 154 4.63 -8.40 -10.06
C ALA A 154 5.89 -9.28 -10.10
N ASN A 155 6.24 -9.92 -9.00
CA ASN A 155 7.40 -10.83 -8.92
C ASN A 155 7.27 -12.02 -9.88
N LYS A 156 6.06 -12.59 -10.02
CA LYS A 156 5.80 -13.67 -11.00
C LYS A 156 6.10 -13.22 -12.43
N LEU A 157 5.71 -12.00 -12.80
CA LEU A 157 6.00 -11.44 -14.13
C LEU A 157 7.47 -11.09 -14.32
N ILE A 158 8.12 -10.51 -13.30
CA ILE A 158 9.56 -10.22 -13.32
C ILE A 158 10.35 -11.49 -13.59
N LYS A 159 10.02 -12.59 -12.90
CA LYS A 159 10.64 -13.90 -13.12
C LYS A 159 10.40 -14.43 -14.54
N LYS A 160 9.16 -14.33 -15.03
CA LYS A 160 8.82 -14.76 -16.40
C LYS A 160 9.61 -14.00 -17.46
N LYS A 161 9.80 -12.68 -17.28
CA LYS A 161 10.52 -11.83 -18.23
C LYS A 161 12.05 -11.94 -18.13
N LYS A 162 12.61 -12.67 -17.17
CA LYS A 162 14.06 -12.82 -16.94
C LYS A 162 14.81 -11.48 -16.90
N LEU A 163 14.27 -10.49 -16.22
CA LEU A 163 14.81 -9.13 -16.19
C LEU A 163 16.22 -9.10 -15.59
N LYS A 164 17.10 -8.30 -16.21
CA LYS A 164 18.46 -8.06 -15.71
C LYS A 164 18.40 -7.20 -14.43
N LYS A 165 19.05 -7.67 -13.35
CA LYS A 165 19.23 -6.92 -12.09
C LYS A 165 20.25 -5.78 -12.25
N ASN A 166 20.14 -4.78 -11.38
CA ASN A 166 21.15 -3.72 -11.23
C ASN A 166 21.46 -2.95 -12.52
N LYS A 167 20.43 -2.72 -13.36
CA LYS A 167 20.53 -1.86 -14.54
C LYS A 167 20.70 -0.38 -14.14
N TYR A 168 20.09 0.00 -13.02
CA TYR A 168 20.14 1.34 -12.43
C TYR A 168 20.79 1.30 -11.06
N ASP A 169 21.45 2.37 -10.67
CA ASP A 169 22.02 2.51 -9.32
C ASP A 169 20.93 2.94 -8.34
N ILE A 170 20.09 3.89 -8.74
CA ILE A 170 19.03 4.46 -7.91
C ILE A 170 17.70 4.40 -8.64
N CYS A 171 16.65 4.00 -7.91
CA CYS A 171 15.25 4.23 -8.27
C CYS A 171 14.65 5.25 -7.31
N LEU A 172 14.25 6.40 -7.82
CA LEU A 172 13.50 7.40 -7.10
C LEU A 172 12.00 7.12 -7.27
N ILE A 173 11.29 6.90 -6.17
CA ILE A 173 9.84 6.68 -6.15
C ILE A 173 9.15 8.03 -5.98
N SER A 174 8.18 8.30 -6.84
CA SER A 174 7.29 9.44 -6.72
C SER A 174 6.43 9.38 -5.45
N GLU A 175 6.14 10.55 -4.94
CA GLU A 175 5.22 10.75 -3.83
C GLU A 175 4.11 11.73 -4.25
N PRO A 176 2.92 11.68 -3.64
CA PRO A 176 1.87 12.65 -3.88
C PRO A 176 2.36 14.08 -3.60
N HIS A 177 2.23 14.99 -4.56
CA HIS A 177 2.77 16.36 -4.47
C HIS A 177 1.70 17.44 -4.68
N GLY A 178 0.44 17.04 -4.84
CA GLY A 178 -0.68 17.97 -5.03
C GLY A 178 -1.15 18.60 -3.72
N LYS A 179 -1.52 19.90 -3.77
CA LYS A 179 -2.14 20.63 -2.64
C LYS A 179 -3.41 19.95 -2.09
N ASN A 180 -4.01 19.04 -2.86
CA ASN A 180 -5.27 18.36 -2.57
C ASN A 180 -5.09 16.92 -2.05
N SER A 181 -3.89 16.46 -1.75
CA SER A 181 -3.74 15.16 -1.11
C SER A 181 -4.12 15.31 0.37
N SER A 182 -5.39 15.04 0.68
CA SER A 182 -5.96 15.13 2.03
C SER A 182 -5.16 14.35 3.08
N ASP A 183 -4.49 13.28 2.66
CA ASP A 183 -3.74 12.40 3.56
C ASP A 183 -2.43 13.04 4.07
N PHE A 184 -1.88 14.04 3.37
CA PHE A 184 -0.60 14.69 3.70
C PHE A 184 -0.73 16.17 4.07
N SER A 185 -1.95 16.71 4.09
CA SER A 185 -2.21 18.12 4.46
C SER A 185 -1.72 18.48 5.87
N GLN A 186 -1.58 17.49 6.75
CA GLN A 186 -1.09 17.67 8.12
C GLN A 186 0.45 17.61 8.23
N VAL A 187 1.14 17.27 7.15
CA VAL A 187 2.61 17.24 7.12
C VAL A 187 3.12 18.55 6.55
N LYS A 188 3.56 19.43 7.43
CA LYS A 188 4.18 20.71 7.05
C LYS A 188 5.36 20.44 6.10
N ASN A 189 5.49 21.25 5.05
CA ASN A 189 6.59 21.17 4.07
C ASN A 189 6.70 19.82 3.34
N PHE A 190 5.61 19.07 3.19
CA PHE A 190 5.66 17.78 2.51
C PHE A 190 6.12 17.90 1.05
N ALA A 191 5.53 18.81 0.29
CA ALA A 191 5.86 19.02 -1.13
C ALA A 191 7.32 19.49 -1.30
N ASP A 192 7.80 20.37 -0.42
CA ASP A 192 9.20 20.85 -0.43
C ASP A 192 10.17 19.71 -0.14
N SER A 193 9.82 18.83 0.80
CA SER A 193 10.64 17.65 1.10
C SER A 193 10.73 16.71 -0.09
N VAL A 194 9.62 16.47 -0.79
CA VAL A 194 9.59 15.65 -2.01
C VAL A 194 10.46 16.28 -3.11
N GLY A 195 10.36 17.60 -3.30
CA GLY A 195 11.20 18.34 -4.25
C GLY A 195 12.69 18.24 -3.93
N LYS A 196 13.07 18.48 -2.66
CA LYS A 196 14.47 18.36 -2.20
C LYS A 196 15.04 16.96 -2.39
N ILE A 197 14.25 15.92 -2.12
CA ILE A 197 14.69 14.52 -2.35
C ILE A 197 15.00 14.30 -3.82
N ALA A 198 14.14 14.80 -4.72
CA ALA A 198 14.37 14.69 -6.16
C ALA A 198 15.61 15.46 -6.59
N GLU A 199 15.79 16.71 -6.15
CA GLU A 199 16.95 17.56 -6.42
C GLU A 199 18.24 16.90 -5.93
N PHE A 200 18.30 16.47 -4.67
CA PHE A 200 19.48 15.83 -4.10
C PHE A 200 19.84 14.53 -4.83
N THR A 201 18.83 13.74 -5.19
CA THR A 201 19.05 12.49 -5.93
C THR A 201 19.60 12.76 -7.33
N HIS A 202 19.06 13.76 -8.03
CA HIS A 202 19.51 14.15 -9.36
C HIS A 202 20.97 14.68 -9.31
N LYS A 203 21.23 15.64 -8.44
CA LYS A 203 22.56 16.24 -8.24
C LYS A 203 23.61 15.16 -7.94
N LEU A 204 23.30 14.23 -7.01
CA LEU A 204 24.20 13.13 -6.68
C LEU A 204 24.48 12.23 -7.91
N CYS A 205 23.46 11.92 -8.69
CA CYS A 205 23.63 11.08 -9.86
C CYS A 205 24.50 11.74 -10.93
N GLU A 206 24.39 13.04 -11.11
CA GLU A 206 25.26 13.80 -12.02
C GLU A 206 26.71 13.87 -11.50
N GLU A 207 26.92 14.17 -10.23
CA GLU A 207 28.26 14.26 -9.61
C GLU A 207 29.01 12.91 -9.64
N GLU A 208 28.33 11.80 -9.40
CA GLU A 208 28.94 10.47 -9.25
C GLU A 208 28.76 9.57 -10.48
N GLY A 209 28.18 10.07 -11.57
CA GLY A 209 27.92 9.28 -12.79
C GLY A 209 26.94 8.11 -12.58
N LEU A 210 26.01 8.20 -11.63
CA LEU A 210 25.09 7.15 -11.27
C LEU A 210 23.87 7.10 -12.22
N LYS A 211 23.38 5.89 -12.51
CA LYS A 211 22.19 5.68 -13.35
C LYS A 211 20.92 5.79 -12.53
N LEU A 212 20.14 6.84 -12.79
CA LEU A 212 18.85 7.11 -12.15
C LEU A 212 17.69 6.61 -13.00
N ILE A 213 16.70 5.98 -12.36
CA ILE A 213 15.36 5.75 -12.90
C ILE A 213 14.31 6.35 -11.97
N PHE A 214 13.33 7.05 -12.53
CA PHE A 214 12.20 7.62 -11.81
C PHE A 214 10.96 6.75 -12.00
N THR A 215 10.20 6.52 -10.93
CA THR A 215 8.98 5.74 -10.95
C THR A 215 7.81 6.61 -10.49
N GLY A 216 6.96 7.03 -11.44
CA GLY A 216 5.78 7.84 -11.19
C GLY A 216 4.59 7.05 -10.67
N GLU A 217 3.66 7.75 -10.03
CA GLU A 217 2.41 7.19 -9.51
C GLU A 217 1.24 7.38 -10.48
N GLY A 218 1.17 8.53 -11.16
CA GLY A 218 0.08 8.91 -12.05
C GLY A 218 0.07 8.17 -13.39
N GLU A 219 -1.11 8.01 -14.00
CA GLU A 219 -1.21 7.59 -15.41
C GLU A 219 -0.71 8.70 -16.32
N LYS A 220 0.09 8.37 -17.34
CA LYS A 220 0.78 9.32 -18.23
C LYS A 220 -0.15 10.42 -18.79
N ASN A 221 -1.36 10.07 -19.16
CA ASN A 221 -2.32 10.97 -19.79
C ASN A 221 -3.41 11.47 -18.83
N SER A 222 -3.33 11.16 -17.54
CA SER A 222 -4.24 11.69 -16.53
C SER A 222 -3.79 13.08 -16.07
N ILE A 223 -4.74 13.89 -15.58
CA ILE A 223 -4.42 15.20 -14.98
C ILE A 223 -3.38 15.03 -13.84
N ALA A 224 -3.55 13.99 -13.03
CA ALA A 224 -2.61 13.68 -11.96
C ALA A 224 -1.22 13.36 -12.50
N GLY A 225 -1.10 12.53 -13.53
CA GLY A 225 0.19 12.19 -14.13
C GLY A 225 0.87 13.37 -14.84
N ILE A 226 0.08 14.23 -15.51
CA ILE A 226 0.61 15.45 -16.14
C ILE A 226 1.17 16.40 -15.06
N ASN A 227 0.44 16.60 -13.97
CA ASN A 227 0.88 17.45 -12.86
C ASN A 227 2.11 16.88 -12.16
N GLU A 228 2.18 15.56 -12.00
CA GLU A 228 3.35 14.86 -11.47
C GLU A 228 4.58 15.12 -12.33
N ILE A 229 4.49 14.92 -13.64
CA ILE A 229 5.57 15.20 -14.58
C ILE A 229 6.01 16.66 -14.48
N LYS A 230 5.05 17.60 -14.47
CA LYS A 230 5.33 19.04 -14.36
C LYS A 230 6.06 19.39 -13.05
N PHE A 231 5.70 18.74 -11.95
CA PHE A 231 6.36 18.93 -10.67
C PHE A 231 7.80 18.44 -10.72
N TYR A 232 8.04 17.19 -11.11
CA TYR A 232 9.37 16.59 -11.07
C TYR A 232 10.32 17.14 -12.15
N LYS A 233 9.83 17.65 -13.27
CA LYS A 233 10.65 18.37 -14.27
C LYS A 233 11.38 19.60 -13.73
N ARG A 234 10.97 20.14 -12.59
CA ARG A 234 11.68 21.26 -11.94
C ARG A 234 12.98 20.82 -11.29
N TYR A 235 13.11 19.54 -10.96
CA TYR A 235 14.22 18.98 -10.19
C TYR A 235 15.03 17.95 -10.98
N LEU A 236 14.45 17.36 -12.01
CA LEU A 236 15.04 16.29 -12.80
C LEU A 236 15.13 16.72 -14.27
N ASN A 237 16.34 16.86 -14.82
CA ASN A 237 16.53 17.27 -16.21
C ASN A 237 16.21 16.15 -17.21
N LYS A 238 16.60 14.91 -16.89
CA LYS A 238 16.35 13.72 -17.70
C LYS A 238 15.83 12.59 -16.83
N PHE A 239 14.63 12.13 -17.09
CA PHE A 239 14.10 10.97 -16.40
C PHE A 239 13.18 10.13 -17.29
N SER A 240 13.32 8.81 -17.17
CA SER A 240 12.39 7.87 -17.74
C SER A 240 11.19 7.75 -16.80
N ILE A 241 9.98 7.96 -17.32
CA ILE A 241 8.76 7.84 -16.53
C ILE A 241 8.08 6.54 -16.88
N SER A 242 7.82 5.73 -15.87
CA SER A 242 6.90 4.61 -15.96
C SER A 242 5.61 5.00 -15.25
N GLN A 243 4.56 5.31 -16.00
CA GLN A 243 3.31 5.87 -15.52
C GLN A 243 2.08 5.06 -15.96
N ASP A 244 2.19 3.78 -16.14
CA ASP A 244 1.02 2.98 -16.48
C ASP A 244 0.42 2.35 -15.22
N ARG A 245 -0.59 3.01 -14.62
CA ARG A 245 -1.35 2.48 -13.48
C ARG A 245 -2.09 1.18 -13.78
N ARG A 246 -2.52 0.99 -15.01
CA ARG A 246 -3.20 -0.26 -15.43
C ARG A 246 -2.22 -1.42 -15.41
N ASN A 247 -0.94 -1.09 -15.58
CA ASN A 247 0.15 -2.03 -15.58
C ASN A 247 1.15 -1.64 -14.48
N ILE A 248 0.79 -1.93 -13.21
CA ILE A 248 1.64 -1.67 -12.02
C ILE A 248 3.02 -2.35 -12.09
N TYR A 249 3.23 -3.19 -13.08
CA TYR A 249 4.47 -3.94 -13.24
C TYR A 249 5.67 -3.09 -13.68
N PRO A 250 5.55 -2.03 -14.51
CA PRO A 250 6.68 -1.18 -14.82
C PRO A 250 7.38 -0.60 -13.60
N SER A 251 6.62 -0.15 -12.61
CA SER A 251 7.18 0.38 -11.37
C SER A 251 7.95 -0.69 -10.59
N TYR A 252 7.41 -1.90 -10.47
CA TYR A 252 8.12 -3.02 -9.83
C TYR A 252 9.32 -3.49 -10.66
N GLN A 253 9.27 -3.40 -11.99
CA GLN A 253 10.42 -3.68 -12.85
C GLN A 253 11.56 -2.70 -12.57
N ASN A 254 11.29 -1.41 -12.48
CA ASN A 254 12.27 -0.38 -12.15
C ASN A 254 12.92 -0.65 -10.79
N ILE A 255 12.10 -0.95 -9.77
CA ILE A 255 12.58 -1.34 -8.44
C ILE A 255 13.47 -2.58 -8.53
N PHE A 256 13.03 -3.62 -9.22
CA PHE A 256 13.80 -4.86 -9.36
C PHE A 256 15.14 -4.63 -10.08
N GLN A 257 15.18 -3.73 -11.05
CA GLN A 257 16.38 -3.40 -11.83
C GLN A 257 17.32 -2.40 -11.13
N SER A 258 16.98 -1.87 -9.98
CA SER A 258 17.78 -0.88 -9.25
C SER A 258 18.52 -1.48 -8.06
N LYS A 259 19.64 -0.86 -7.65
CA LYS A 259 20.45 -1.26 -6.48
C LYS A 259 19.89 -0.67 -5.18
N LEU A 260 19.45 0.61 -5.21
CA LEU A 260 18.92 1.35 -4.07
C LEU A 260 17.60 2.02 -4.46
N ILE A 261 16.62 1.98 -3.56
CA ILE A 261 15.30 2.61 -3.75
C ILE A 261 15.18 3.76 -2.77
N ILE A 262 14.86 4.95 -3.27
CA ILE A 262 14.76 6.19 -2.47
C ILE A 262 13.34 6.76 -2.60
N GLY A 263 12.79 7.26 -1.51
CA GLY A 263 11.52 7.96 -1.45
C GLY A 263 11.21 8.42 -0.03
N LEU A 264 10.00 8.95 0.19
CA LEU A 264 9.61 9.50 1.48
C LEU A 264 8.70 8.54 2.26
N ASN A 265 7.55 8.12 1.71
CA ASN A 265 6.54 7.34 2.44
C ASN A 265 5.74 6.36 1.57
N SER A 266 6.15 6.10 0.37
CA SER A 266 5.42 5.23 -0.56
C SER A 266 5.32 3.77 -0.07
N THR A 267 4.17 3.14 -0.31
CA THR A 267 4.00 1.69 -0.14
C THR A 267 5.06 0.89 -0.91
N MET A 268 5.49 1.38 -2.07
CA MET A 268 6.50 0.71 -2.89
C MET A 268 7.86 0.65 -2.22
N LEU A 269 8.21 1.58 -1.32
CA LEU A 269 9.41 1.47 -0.49
C LEU A 269 9.34 0.22 0.39
N ARG A 270 8.18 -0.01 1.02
CA ARG A 270 7.94 -1.19 1.85
C ARG A 270 7.99 -2.48 1.03
N GLU A 271 7.34 -2.50 -0.12
CA GLU A 271 7.31 -3.65 -1.02
C GLU A 271 8.68 -3.95 -1.66
N SER A 272 9.53 -2.93 -1.82
CA SER A 272 10.92 -3.11 -2.28
C SER A 272 11.73 -4.02 -1.35
N ILE A 273 11.44 -3.98 -0.04
CA ILE A 273 12.07 -4.89 0.94
C ILE A 273 11.73 -6.35 0.61
N GLY A 274 10.49 -6.62 0.19
CA GLY A 274 10.07 -7.96 -0.25
C GLY A 274 10.84 -8.47 -1.48
N LEU A 275 11.30 -7.56 -2.36
CA LEU A 275 12.17 -7.87 -3.50
C LEU A 275 13.66 -7.92 -3.16
N ASN A 276 14.03 -7.94 -1.87
CA ASN A 276 15.42 -7.88 -1.40
C ASN A 276 16.16 -6.63 -1.88
N LYS A 277 15.51 -5.47 -1.86
CA LYS A 277 16.14 -4.20 -2.21
C LYS A 277 16.55 -3.42 -0.97
N LYS A 278 17.65 -2.68 -1.09
CA LYS A 278 18.05 -1.65 -0.13
C LYS A 278 17.11 -0.45 -0.32
N VAL A 279 16.67 0.14 0.78
CA VAL A 279 15.68 1.22 0.77
C VAL A 279 16.19 2.36 1.63
N LEU A 280 15.97 3.60 1.20
CA LEU A 280 16.21 4.79 1.99
C LEU A 280 14.92 5.61 2.06
N TYR A 281 14.38 5.73 3.27
CA TYR A 281 13.28 6.64 3.59
C TYR A 281 13.86 8.03 3.91
N CYS A 282 13.56 9.01 3.10
CA CYS A 282 14.04 10.39 3.27
C CYS A 282 12.94 11.26 3.87
N ASN A 283 12.85 11.34 5.19
CA ASN A 283 11.91 12.21 5.88
C ASN A 283 12.50 13.60 6.12
N LEU A 284 12.60 14.41 5.07
CA LEU A 284 13.14 15.78 5.15
C LEU A 284 12.10 16.80 5.66
N SER A 285 10.86 16.37 5.90
CA SER A 285 9.79 17.24 6.43
C SER A 285 9.93 17.55 7.91
N GLY A 286 10.77 16.80 8.64
CA GLY A 286 10.88 16.87 10.09
C GLY A 286 9.63 16.33 10.83
N SER A 287 8.63 15.82 10.11
CA SER A 287 7.40 15.31 10.71
C SER A 287 7.58 13.92 11.31
N ASN A 288 7.17 13.75 12.55
CA ASN A 288 7.12 12.43 13.19
C ASN A 288 5.98 11.53 12.66
N LEU A 289 5.08 12.07 11.85
CA LEU A 289 4.00 11.30 11.22
C LEU A 289 4.52 10.41 10.08
N ILE A 290 5.70 10.74 9.53
CA ILE A 290 6.38 9.99 8.48
C ILE A 290 7.61 9.35 9.09
N ALA A 291 7.60 8.04 9.23
CA ALA A 291 8.72 7.30 9.78
C ALA A 291 8.99 6.03 8.96
N ALA A 292 10.26 5.69 8.83
CA ALA A 292 10.64 4.39 8.32
C ALA A 292 10.11 3.27 9.24
N PRO A 293 9.84 2.06 8.72
CA PRO A 293 9.44 0.92 9.55
C PRO A 293 10.44 0.60 10.68
N VAL A 294 11.71 0.94 10.45
CA VAL A 294 12.80 0.82 11.45
C VAL A 294 13.45 2.19 11.61
N PRO A 295 12.86 3.06 12.45
CA PRO A 295 13.35 4.43 12.63
C PRO A 295 14.75 4.45 13.27
N ASN A 296 15.47 5.56 13.04
CA ASN A 296 16.81 5.82 13.59
C ASN A 296 17.87 4.78 13.15
N THR A 297 17.73 4.21 11.97
CA THR A 297 18.67 3.26 11.37
C THR A 297 19.24 3.79 10.06
N ILE A 298 20.08 2.97 9.41
CA ILE A 298 20.61 3.29 8.07
C ILE A 298 19.51 3.43 6.99
N MET A 299 18.31 2.89 7.25
CA MET A 299 17.15 2.95 6.38
C MET A 299 16.50 4.34 6.35
N GLU A 300 16.76 5.21 7.34
CA GLU A 300 16.08 6.49 7.49
C GLU A 300 17.08 7.67 7.44
N LEU A 301 16.67 8.74 6.78
CA LEU A 301 17.35 10.04 6.77
C LEU A 301 16.34 11.12 7.16
N LYS A 302 16.68 11.93 8.19
CA LYS A 302 15.79 12.98 8.75
C LYS A 302 16.32 14.40 8.57
N THR A 303 17.44 14.57 7.88
CA THR A 303 18.07 15.87 7.68
C THR A 303 18.00 16.31 6.23
N ASP A 304 17.85 17.60 5.99
CA ASP A 304 17.85 18.21 4.66
C ASP A 304 19.25 18.65 4.18
N SER A 305 20.30 18.15 4.81
CA SER A 305 21.69 18.36 4.38
C SER A 305 22.07 17.49 3.20
N TYR A 306 22.39 18.10 2.06
CA TYR A 306 22.88 17.39 0.87
C TYR A 306 24.13 16.53 1.15
N LYS A 307 25.09 17.08 1.91
CA LYS A 307 26.33 16.35 2.28
C LYS A 307 26.02 15.04 3.02
N ILE A 308 25.08 15.10 3.97
CA ILE A 308 24.68 13.89 4.74
C ILE A 308 23.90 12.92 3.85
N PHE A 309 23.00 13.43 2.98
CA PHE A 309 22.30 12.64 1.99
C PHE A 309 23.27 11.90 1.07
N LYS A 310 24.22 12.62 0.46
CA LYS A 310 25.25 12.04 -0.43
C LYS A 310 26.02 10.92 0.27
N ASN A 311 26.57 11.19 1.45
CA ASN A 311 27.31 10.19 2.22
C ASN A 311 26.46 8.96 2.54
N ARG A 312 25.19 9.14 2.94
CA ARG A 312 24.28 8.04 3.24
C ARG A 312 24.00 7.19 1.99
N VAL A 313 23.72 7.79 0.86
CA VAL A 313 23.41 7.07 -0.38
C VAL A 313 24.63 6.29 -0.87
N LEU A 314 25.81 6.90 -0.92
CA LEU A 314 27.05 6.23 -1.32
C LEU A 314 27.39 5.06 -0.39
N TYR A 315 27.24 5.26 0.92
CA TYR A 315 27.39 4.19 1.90
C TYR A 315 26.41 3.04 1.66
N LEU A 316 25.13 3.32 1.41
CA LEU A 316 24.15 2.28 1.12
C LEU A 316 24.43 1.57 -0.21
N LEU A 317 24.93 2.29 -1.22
CA LEU A 317 25.33 1.68 -2.49
C LEU A 317 26.50 0.71 -2.33
N SER A 318 27.47 1.03 -1.46
CA SER A 318 28.64 0.18 -1.19
C SER A 318 28.30 -1.12 -0.44
N LEU A 319 27.22 -1.13 0.35
CA LEU A 319 26.82 -2.33 1.10
C LEU A 319 26.26 -3.42 0.18
N SER A 320 26.56 -4.68 0.48
CA SER A 320 25.77 -5.79 -0.05
C SER A 320 24.35 -5.77 0.55
N THR A 321 23.37 -6.37 -0.13
CA THR A 321 22.02 -6.50 0.41
C THR A 321 22.00 -7.25 1.76
N LYS A 322 22.85 -8.26 1.90
CA LYS A 322 23.00 -9.03 3.15
C LYS A 322 23.47 -8.14 4.29
N ASP A 323 24.50 -7.33 4.05
CA ASP A 323 25.08 -6.44 5.09
C ASP A 323 24.07 -5.32 5.45
N TYR A 324 23.33 -4.80 4.47
CA TYR A 324 22.27 -3.85 4.73
C TYR A 324 21.24 -4.40 5.72
N PHE A 325 20.69 -5.60 5.50
CA PHE A 325 19.72 -6.18 6.42
C PHE A 325 20.35 -6.59 7.76
N LYS A 326 21.61 -7.04 7.78
CA LYS A 326 22.34 -7.30 9.02
C LYS A 326 22.48 -6.03 9.87
N LYS A 327 22.80 -4.88 9.26
CA LYS A 327 22.93 -3.59 9.97
C LYS A 327 21.60 -3.02 10.44
N LEU A 328 20.48 -3.37 9.82
CA LEU A 328 19.15 -3.03 10.33
C LEU A 328 18.80 -3.83 11.59
N ASN A 329 19.50 -4.93 11.86
CA ASN A 329 19.25 -5.83 12.98
C ASN A 329 17.79 -6.31 13.08
N ILE A 330 17.17 -6.56 11.93
CA ILE A 330 15.77 -6.99 11.86
C ILE A 330 15.59 -7.99 10.71
N LYS A 331 14.74 -8.99 10.92
CA LYS A 331 14.39 -9.94 9.86
C LYS A 331 13.56 -9.23 8.78
N LYS A 332 13.87 -9.49 7.52
CA LYS A 332 13.13 -8.92 6.39
C LYS A 332 11.63 -9.23 6.48
N GLU A 333 11.26 -10.44 6.85
CA GLU A 333 9.89 -10.91 6.98
C GLU A 333 9.08 -10.15 8.02
N PHE A 334 9.73 -9.56 9.03
CA PHE A 334 9.06 -8.66 9.97
C PHE A 334 8.41 -7.47 9.24
N MET A 335 9.11 -6.89 8.27
CA MET A 335 8.59 -5.77 7.48
C MET A 335 7.73 -6.24 6.30
N MET A 336 8.18 -7.27 5.58
CA MET A 336 7.52 -7.74 4.36
C MET A 336 7.79 -9.23 4.15
N ILE A 337 6.72 -10.01 4.13
CA ILE A 337 6.79 -11.43 3.75
C ILE A 337 7.26 -11.54 2.29
N SER A 338 8.12 -12.51 2.01
CA SER A 338 8.59 -12.81 0.65
C SER A 338 7.42 -13.04 -0.31
N PRO A 339 7.45 -12.43 -1.52
CA PRO A 339 6.34 -12.54 -2.47
C PRO A 339 6.06 -13.98 -2.89
N GLU A 340 7.07 -14.87 -2.90
CA GLU A 340 6.88 -16.28 -3.21
C GLU A 340 5.97 -17.01 -2.22
N LYS A 341 5.97 -16.60 -0.95
CA LYS A 341 5.16 -17.21 0.12
C LYS A 341 3.74 -16.66 0.17
N THR A 342 3.50 -15.45 -0.38
CA THR A 342 2.26 -14.69 -0.19
C THR A 342 1.01 -15.48 -0.56
N PHE A 343 0.95 -16.04 -1.76
CA PHE A 343 -0.24 -16.75 -2.24
C PHE A 343 -0.54 -18.02 -1.43
N PHE A 344 0.51 -18.76 -1.08
CA PHE A 344 0.40 -19.93 -0.22
C PHE A 344 -0.14 -19.56 1.17
N LEU A 345 0.40 -18.50 1.79
CA LEU A 345 -0.02 -18.05 3.12
C LEU A 345 -1.47 -17.57 3.12
N ILE A 346 -1.90 -16.84 2.08
CA ILE A 346 -3.30 -16.44 1.95
C ILE A 346 -4.21 -17.66 1.87
N LYS A 347 -3.92 -18.61 0.99
CA LYS A 347 -4.74 -19.84 0.85
C LYS A 347 -4.76 -20.64 2.14
N LYS A 348 -3.62 -20.80 2.81
CA LYS A 348 -3.53 -21.47 4.12
C LYS A 348 -4.40 -20.77 5.15
N SER A 349 -4.34 -19.42 5.23
CA SER A 349 -5.15 -18.65 6.17
C SER A 349 -6.64 -18.75 5.88
N LEU A 350 -7.05 -18.70 4.60
CA LEU A 350 -8.45 -18.90 4.22
C LEU A 350 -8.95 -20.30 4.62
N LYS A 351 -8.16 -21.35 4.37
CA LYS A 351 -8.52 -22.73 4.76
C LYS A 351 -8.69 -22.86 6.28
N HIS A 352 -7.84 -22.23 7.09
CA HIS A 352 -7.99 -22.23 8.56
C HIS A 352 -9.26 -21.51 9.04
N LEU A 353 -9.81 -20.60 8.23
CA LEU A 353 -11.09 -19.96 8.52
C LEU A 353 -12.29 -20.79 8.07
N SER A 354 -12.08 -22.04 7.62
CA SER A 354 -13.10 -22.96 7.11
C SER A 354 -13.87 -22.39 5.90
N ILE A 355 -13.10 -21.79 4.98
CA ILE A 355 -13.59 -21.17 3.75
C ILE A 355 -13.03 -21.90 2.53
#